data_a8463737834588142c00e10b90289726
#
_entry.id   a8463737834588142c00e10b90289726
#
_cell.length_a   1.000
_cell.length_b   1.000
_cell.length_c   1.000
_cell.angle_alpha   90.00
_cell.angle_beta   90.00
_cell.angle_gamma   90.00
#
_symmetry.space_group_name_H-M   'P 1'
#
loop_
_entity.id
_entity.type
_entity.pdbx_description
1 polymer ?
#
loop_
_entity_poly.entity_id
_entity_poly.type
_entity_poly.pdbx_seq_one_letter_code
_entity_poly.pdbx_strand_id
1 'polypeptide(L)'
;AVSSWWVNLFGHNEPRIKAAITRQMDSLEHVMLAGFTHEPAVQLSERLAALTGLGHAFYGSDGASATEIALKMSAHYWRNCGLPQKNRFVYLENSYHGETLGALSVTDVPVFRSAYAPLVRDNFRVMNPDSRQALPGETAMDVAERAAQRLETVLTAHHNEIAALILEPLVQGAAGMAMYDAHYLRRARSLCDKFCVHL
;
A
#
# COMPACT_ATOMS: atom_id res chain seq x y z
N ALA A 1 5.70 -22.87 1.16
CA ALA A 1 6.42 -22.06 0.17
C ALA A 1 5.60 -20.84 -0.16
N VAL A 2 6.22 -19.68 -0.21
CA VAL A 2 5.55 -18.39 -0.44
C VAL A 2 5.90 -17.84 -1.82
N SER A 3 5.95 -18.70 -2.85
CA SER A 3 6.21 -18.33 -4.25
C SER A 3 7.48 -17.49 -4.41
N SER A 4 8.59 -17.90 -3.78
CA SER A 4 9.85 -17.15 -3.70
C SER A 4 9.63 -15.70 -3.28
N TRP A 5 8.97 -15.51 -2.16
CA TRP A 5 8.66 -14.21 -1.59
C TRP A 5 7.73 -13.38 -2.49
N TRP A 6 6.59 -14.00 -2.87
CA TRP A 6 5.47 -13.39 -3.61
C TRP A 6 5.69 -13.17 -5.11
N VAL A 7 6.80 -13.58 -5.72
CA VAL A 7 7.10 -13.23 -7.11
C VAL A 7 6.92 -14.37 -8.14
N ASN A 8 6.96 -15.65 -7.74
CA ASN A 8 6.90 -16.79 -8.65
C ASN A 8 5.53 -17.46 -8.68
N LEU A 9 4.54 -16.79 -9.27
CA LEU A 9 3.17 -17.32 -9.38
C LEU A 9 3.11 -18.62 -10.22
N PHE A 10 3.91 -18.70 -11.28
CA PHE A 10 3.91 -19.83 -12.24
C PHE A 10 5.06 -20.82 -12.03
N GLY A 11 5.79 -20.73 -10.92
CA GLY A 11 6.97 -21.51 -10.63
C GLY A 11 8.26 -20.94 -11.20
N HIS A 12 9.37 -21.61 -10.89
CA HIS A 12 10.68 -21.21 -11.37
C HIS A 12 10.85 -21.56 -12.85
N ASN A 13 11.59 -20.73 -13.57
CA ASN A 13 12.03 -21.02 -14.95
C ASN A 13 10.88 -21.20 -15.95
N GLU A 14 9.77 -20.49 -15.79
CA GLU A 14 8.63 -20.58 -16.69
C GLU A 14 9.03 -20.19 -18.13
N PRO A 15 8.86 -21.09 -19.14
CA PRO A 15 9.41 -20.90 -20.47
C PRO A 15 8.87 -19.69 -21.22
N ARG A 16 7.57 -19.36 -21.06
CA ARG A 16 6.93 -18.22 -21.73
C ARG A 16 7.48 -16.89 -21.22
N ILE A 17 7.71 -16.77 -19.90
CA ILE A 17 8.29 -15.57 -19.27
C ILE A 17 9.73 -15.39 -19.77
N LYS A 18 10.55 -16.46 -19.76
CA LYS A 18 11.91 -16.42 -20.27
C LYS A 18 11.96 -15.97 -21.72
N ALA A 19 11.15 -16.59 -22.57
CA ALA A 19 11.11 -16.24 -23.99
C ALA A 19 10.67 -14.79 -24.22
N ALA A 20 9.75 -14.26 -23.42
CA ALA A 20 9.33 -12.85 -23.52
C ALA A 20 10.47 -11.89 -23.12
N ILE A 21 11.19 -12.20 -22.02
CA ILE A 21 12.34 -11.40 -21.59
C ILE A 21 13.45 -11.43 -22.67
N THR A 22 13.80 -12.61 -23.18
CA THR A 22 14.83 -12.74 -24.22
C THR A 22 14.49 -11.91 -25.46
N ARG A 23 13.27 -12.04 -25.99
CA ARG A 23 12.83 -11.23 -27.15
C ARG A 23 12.90 -9.73 -26.89
N GLN A 24 12.55 -9.30 -25.68
CA GLN A 24 12.62 -7.88 -25.33
C GLN A 24 14.06 -7.40 -25.25
N MET A 25 14.96 -8.21 -24.69
CA MET A 25 16.40 -7.88 -24.65
C MET A 25 17.02 -7.76 -26.03
N ASP A 26 16.58 -8.60 -26.99
CA ASP A 26 17.04 -8.54 -28.39
C ASP A 26 16.58 -7.27 -29.11
N SER A 27 15.52 -6.62 -28.65
CA SER A 27 14.97 -5.41 -29.28
C SER A 27 15.33 -4.11 -28.53
N LEU A 28 15.07 -4.08 -27.23
CA LEU A 28 15.34 -2.92 -26.38
C LEU A 28 15.37 -3.37 -24.91
N GLU A 29 16.56 -3.45 -24.32
CA GLU A 29 16.77 -3.90 -22.93
C GLU A 29 16.33 -2.86 -21.90
N HIS A 30 16.54 -1.59 -22.19
CA HIS A 30 16.19 -0.48 -21.29
C HIS A 30 16.05 0.85 -22.04
N VAL A 31 15.07 1.64 -21.64
CA VAL A 31 14.99 3.08 -21.92
C VAL A 31 14.32 3.79 -20.73
N MET A 32 14.83 4.93 -20.34
CA MET A 32 14.20 5.74 -19.27
C MET A 32 12.84 6.27 -19.74
N LEU A 33 11.85 6.29 -18.85
CA LEU A 33 10.51 6.81 -19.15
C LEU A 33 10.40 8.36 -19.08
N ALA A 34 11.50 9.06 -18.80
CA ALA A 34 11.54 10.52 -18.81
C ALA A 34 11.70 11.03 -20.25
N GLY A 35 10.60 11.27 -20.92
CA GLY A 35 10.55 11.72 -22.32
C GLY A 35 10.61 10.62 -23.39
N PHE A 36 10.74 9.35 -22.96
CA PHE A 36 10.72 8.17 -23.83
C PHE A 36 9.68 7.16 -23.36
N THR A 37 9.35 6.21 -24.21
CA THR A 37 8.51 5.06 -23.88
C THR A 37 8.85 3.86 -24.74
N HIS A 38 8.30 2.70 -24.39
CA HIS A 38 8.42 1.47 -25.17
C HIS A 38 7.14 0.64 -25.04
N GLU A 39 6.94 -0.25 -26.02
CA GLU A 39 5.69 -1.00 -26.13
C GLU A 39 5.27 -1.76 -24.87
N PRO A 40 6.13 -2.53 -24.17
CA PRO A 40 5.75 -3.20 -22.92
C PRO A 40 5.23 -2.27 -21.82
N ALA A 41 5.84 -1.08 -21.67
CA ALA A 41 5.38 -0.12 -20.66
C ALA A 41 4.01 0.46 -21.02
N VAL A 42 3.77 0.78 -22.32
CA VAL A 42 2.48 1.24 -22.79
C VAL A 42 1.40 0.19 -22.57
N GLN A 43 1.62 -1.04 -23.05
CA GLN A 43 0.66 -2.14 -22.90
C GLN A 43 0.33 -2.44 -21.44
N LEU A 44 1.33 -2.44 -20.56
CA LEU A 44 1.10 -2.64 -19.11
C LEU A 44 0.28 -1.50 -18.51
N SER A 45 0.61 -0.25 -18.86
CA SER A 45 -0.11 0.94 -18.37
C SER A 45 -1.57 0.93 -18.80
N GLU A 46 -1.86 0.60 -20.07
CA GLU A 46 -3.22 0.50 -20.59
C GLU A 46 -4.03 -0.58 -19.86
N ARG A 47 -3.43 -1.77 -19.64
CA ARG A 47 -4.09 -2.86 -18.91
C ARG A 47 -4.34 -2.49 -17.44
N LEU A 48 -3.39 -1.84 -16.78
CA LEU A 48 -3.57 -1.37 -15.41
C LEU A 48 -4.65 -0.30 -15.32
N ALA A 49 -4.66 0.66 -16.23
CA ALA A 49 -5.69 1.70 -16.30
C ALA A 49 -7.08 1.10 -16.50
N ALA A 50 -7.23 0.15 -17.44
CA ALA A 50 -8.50 -0.54 -17.67
C ALA A 50 -8.97 -1.36 -16.46
N LEU A 51 -8.05 -2.03 -15.77
CA LEU A 51 -8.36 -2.88 -14.61
C LEU A 51 -8.74 -2.07 -13.37
N THR A 52 -8.06 -0.97 -13.13
CA THR A 52 -8.19 -0.18 -11.90
C THR A 52 -9.14 1.01 -12.02
N GLY A 53 -9.44 1.46 -13.25
CA GLY A 53 -10.13 2.72 -13.50
C GLY A 53 -9.28 3.97 -13.21
N LEU A 54 -7.98 3.82 -12.91
CA LEU A 54 -7.04 4.92 -12.67
C LEU A 54 -6.31 5.28 -13.96
N GLY A 55 -6.27 6.57 -14.33
CA GLY A 55 -5.78 7.03 -15.64
C GLY A 55 -4.25 7.02 -15.82
N HIS A 56 -3.47 6.77 -14.77
CA HIS A 56 -2.02 6.86 -14.79
C HIS A 56 -1.36 5.72 -14.03
N ALA A 57 -0.18 5.27 -14.51
CA ALA A 57 0.69 4.32 -13.84
C ALA A 57 2.05 4.96 -13.54
N PHE A 58 2.58 4.70 -12.37
CA PHE A 58 3.94 5.07 -11.98
C PHE A 58 4.69 3.82 -11.52
N TYR A 59 5.89 3.61 -12.03
CA TYR A 59 6.64 2.38 -11.79
C TYR A 59 7.77 2.59 -10.79
N GLY A 60 7.92 1.64 -9.87
CA GLY A 60 9.04 1.53 -8.94
C GLY A 60 9.79 0.22 -9.16
N SER A 61 11.00 0.11 -8.62
CA SER A 61 11.85 -1.08 -8.75
C SER A 61 11.39 -2.25 -7.88
N ASP A 62 10.64 -1.96 -6.82
CA ASP A 62 10.18 -2.94 -5.82
C ASP A 62 9.01 -2.38 -5.01
N GLY A 63 8.44 -3.18 -4.09
CA GLY A 63 7.31 -2.78 -3.26
C GLY A 63 7.60 -1.63 -2.30
N ALA A 64 8.79 -1.60 -1.69
CA ALA A 64 9.18 -0.50 -0.79
C ALA A 64 9.31 0.81 -1.56
N SER A 65 9.92 0.77 -2.75
CA SER A 65 10.01 1.93 -3.66
C SER A 65 8.63 2.43 -4.08
N ALA A 66 7.69 1.52 -4.40
CA ALA A 66 6.31 1.89 -4.74
C ALA A 66 5.60 2.55 -3.54
N THR A 67 5.82 2.05 -2.31
CA THR A 67 5.32 2.68 -1.08
C THR A 67 5.88 4.08 -0.91
N GLU A 68 7.21 4.28 -1.03
CA GLU A 68 7.85 5.60 -0.95
C GLU A 68 7.27 6.58 -1.98
N ILE A 69 7.06 6.12 -3.21
CA ILE A 69 6.44 6.92 -4.28
C ILE A 69 5.03 7.36 -3.86
N ALA A 70 4.19 6.43 -3.40
CA ALA A 70 2.83 6.72 -2.99
C ALA A 70 2.76 7.74 -1.83
N LEU A 71 3.60 7.56 -0.79
CA LEU A 71 3.68 8.48 0.34
C LEU A 71 4.11 9.88 -0.11
N LYS A 72 5.16 9.97 -0.93
CA LYS A 72 5.67 11.25 -1.47
C LYS A 72 4.63 11.93 -2.37
N MET A 73 3.99 11.18 -3.27
CA MET A 73 2.96 11.74 -4.15
C MET A 73 1.78 12.30 -3.36
N SER A 74 1.32 11.56 -2.34
CA SER A 74 0.23 12.02 -1.48
C SER A 74 0.58 13.31 -0.74
N ALA A 75 1.73 13.37 -0.09
CA ALA A 75 2.18 14.57 0.62
C ALA A 75 2.39 15.76 -0.33
N HIS A 76 2.95 15.51 -1.52
CA HIS A 76 3.18 16.55 -2.52
C HIS A 76 1.86 17.09 -3.11
N TYR A 77 0.87 16.23 -3.33
CA TYR A 77 -0.47 16.64 -3.74
C TYR A 77 -1.06 17.65 -2.75
N TRP A 78 -1.07 17.33 -1.46
CA TRP A 78 -1.60 18.23 -0.44
C TRP A 78 -0.83 19.55 -0.34
N ARG A 79 0.48 19.50 -0.49
CA ARG A 79 1.31 20.71 -0.58
C ARG A 79 0.88 21.60 -1.76
N ASN A 80 0.66 21.01 -2.94
CA ASN A 80 0.21 21.73 -4.13
C ASN A 80 -1.21 22.32 -3.97
N CYS A 81 -2.05 21.68 -3.14
CA CYS A 81 -3.36 22.20 -2.74
C CYS A 81 -3.30 23.29 -1.65
N GLY A 82 -2.11 23.75 -1.25
CA GLY A 82 -1.97 24.76 -0.19
C GLY A 82 -2.09 24.22 1.23
N LEU A 83 -2.02 22.88 1.42
CA LEU A 83 -2.17 22.19 2.71
C LEU A 83 -0.89 21.41 3.09
N PRO A 84 0.28 22.07 3.19
CA PRO A 84 1.57 21.39 3.43
C PRO A 84 1.66 20.67 4.79
N GLN A 85 0.78 20.99 5.72
CA GLN A 85 0.67 20.30 7.02
C GLN A 85 0.12 18.88 6.89
N LYS A 86 -0.64 18.55 5.82
CA LYS A 86 -1.10 17.19 5.52
C LYS A 86 0.05 16.33 4.96
N ASN A 87 0.87 15.79 5.87
CA ASN A 87 2.08 15.08 5.50
C ASN A 87 2.41 13.90 6.46
N ARG A 88 1.46 13.55 7.34
CA ARG A 88 1.47 12.33 8.15
C ARG A 88 0.56 11.28 7.54
N PHE A 89 0.74 10.04 7.96
CA PHE A 89 0.02 8.90 7.41
C PHE A 89 -0.69 8.12 8.51
N VAL A 90 -1.74 7.39 8.12
CA VAL A 90 -2.35 6.36 8.98
C VAL A 90 -2.00 4.99 8.41
N TYR A 91 -1.69 4.04 9.28
CA TYR A 91 -1.39 2.65 8.93
C TYR A 91 -1.97 1.69 9.97
N LEU A 92 -2.15 0.43 9.59
CA LEU A 92 -2.75 -0.58 10.46
C LEU A 92 -1.70 -1.23 11.37
N GLU A 93 -2.11 -1.66 12.55
CA GLU A 93 -1.34 -2.59 13.37
C GLU A 93 -0.95 -3.84 12.55
N ASN A 94 0.26 -4.33 12.77
CA ASN A 94 0.85 -5.48 12.07
C ASN A 94 0.97 -5.32 10.54
N SER A 95 0.87 -4.10 10.01
CA SER A 95 1.06 -3.84 8.58
C SER A 95 2.51 -3.98 8.13
N TYR A 96 2.70 -4.33 6.86
CA TYR A 96 4.02 -4.35 6.22
C TYR A 96 3.97 -3.70 4.84
N HIS A 97 4.74 -2.64 4.67
CA HIS A 97 4.79 -1.87 3.43
C HIS A 97 6.22 -1.71 2.87
N GLY A 98 7.20 -2.42 3.44
CA GLY A 98 8.61 -2.38 3.05
C GLY A 98 9.53 -1.91 4.17
N GLU A 99 10.83 -1.86 3.89
CA GLU A 99 11.88 -1.66 4.89
C GLU A 99 12.76 -0.44 4.62
N THR A 100 12.48 0.39 3.61
CA THR A 100 13.05 1.74 3.50
C THR A 100 12.49 2.62 4.62
N LEU A 101 13.16 3.73 4.97
CA LEU A 101 12.76 4.55 6.13
C LEU A 101 11.33 5.09 6.04
N GLY A 102 10.89 5.51 4.85
CA GLY A 102 9.51 5.92 4.64
C GLY A 102 8.54 4.76 4.74
N ALA A 103 8.84 3.61 4.13
CA ALA A 103 8.01 2.41 4.23
C ALA A 103 7.96 1.88 5.68
N LEU A 104 9.08 1.90 6.42
CA LEU A 104 9.11 1.56 7.86
C LEU A 104 8.24 2.51 8.70
N SER A 105 8.05 3.75 8.27
CA SER A 105 7.21 4.70 9.00
C SER A 105 5.73 4.32 9.01
N VAL A 106 5.32 3.42 8.13
CA VAL A 106 3.96 2.89 7.99
C VAL A 106 3.91 1.35 8.11
N THR A 107 5.00 0.73 8.55
CA THR A 107 5.13 -0.71 8.85
C THR A 107 5.10 -0.92 10.36
N ASP A 108 4.36 -1.94 10.84
CA ASP A 108 4.23 -2.29 12.26
C ASP A 108 4.64 -3.75 12.53
N VAL A 109 5.75 -4.16 11.97
CA VAL A 109 6.35 -5.48 12.23
C VAL A 109 7.63 -5.27 13.04
N PRO A 110 7.63 -5.60 14.35
CA PRO A 110 8.72 -5.26 15.27
C PRO A 110 10.11 -5.72 14.82
N VAL A 111 10.22 -6.93 14.25
CA VAL A 111 11.50 -7.50 13.79
C VAL A 111 12.17 -6.64 12.70
N PHE A 112 11.40 -5.90 11.90
CA PHE A 112 11.93 -5.03 10.86
C PHE A 112 12.09 -3.58 11.31
N ARG A 113 11.27 -3.12 12.27
CA ARG A 113 11.16 -1.70 12.64
C ARG A 113 11.99 -1.32 13.88
N SER A 114 12.07 -2.20 14.89
CA SER A 114 12.56 -1.81 16.21
C SER A 114 13.98 -1.26 16.21
N ALA A 115 14.89 -1.87 15.45
CA ALA A 115 16.27 -1.42 15.36
C ALA A 115 16.43 -0.03 14.72
N TYR A 116 15.49 0.36 13.87
CA TYR A 116 15.53 1.61 13.09
C TYR A 116 14.54 2.66 13.60
N ALA A 117 13.83 2.40 14.70
CA ALA A 117 12.85 3.32 15.27
C ALA A 117 13.36 4.76 15.44
N PRO A 118 14.62 5.02 15.87
CA PRO A 118 15.14 6.38 15.98
C PRO A 118 15.26 7.15 14.66
N LEU A 119 15.27 6.46 13.52
CA LEU A 119 15.40 7.04 12.19
C LEU A 119 14.05 7.21 11.48
N VAL A 120 12.99 6.59 12.02
CA VAL A 120 11.69 6.48 11.37
C VAL A 120 10.77 7.60 11.85
N ARG A 121 10.12 8.28 10.89
CA ARG A 121 9.13 9.31 11.21
C ARG A 121 7.92 8.69 11.90
N ASP A 122 7.40 9.38 12.91
CA ASP A 122 6.19 8.97 13.61
C ASP A 122 4.91 9.27 12.80
N ASN A 123 4.04 8.29 12.68
CA ASN A 123 2.76 8.31 11.99
C ASN A 123 1.66 7.67 12.87
N PHE A 124 0.41 7.70 12.44
CA PHE A 124 -0.74 7.22 13.21
C PHE A 124 -0.97 5.72 13.00
N ARG A 125 -0.75 4.93 14.03
CA ARG A 125 -1.10 3.51 14.04
C ARG A 125 -2.54 3.34 14.52
N VAL A 126 -3.34 2.55 13.80
CA VAL A 126 -4.72 2.23 14.17
C VAL A 126 -4.91 0.71 14.22
N MET A 127 -5.94 0.29 14.96
CA MET A 127 -6.33 -1.11 15.09
C MET A 127 -6.48 -1.76 13.70
N ASN A 128 -5.89 -2.95 13.51
CA ASN A 128 -6.16 -3.76 12.34
C ASN A 128 -7.51 -4.51 12.47
N PRO A 129 -8.19 -4.79 11.35
CA PRO A 129 -9.47 -5.49 11.35
C PRO A 129 -9.37 -7.02 11.38
N ASP A 130 -8.26 -7.60 11.84
CA ASP A 130 -7.99 -9.04 11.84
C ASP A 130 -9.14 -9.83 12.48
N SER A 131 -9.82 -10.66 11.70
CA SER A 131 -10.98 -11.44 12.15
C SER A 131 -10.68 -12.42 13.29
N ARG A 132 -9.40 -12.77 13.51
CA ARG A 132 -8.96 -13.60 14.64
C ARG A 132 -9.08 -12.88 15.99
N GLN A 133 -9.26 -11.54 15.98
CA GLN A 133 -9.47 -10.71 17.18
C GLN A 133 -10.94 -10.58 17.58
N ALA A 134 -11.82 -11.40 17.01
CA ALA A 134 -13.23 -11.41 17.35
C ALA A 134 -13.43 -11.80 18.82
N LEU A 135 -14.19 -11.00 19.54
CA LEU A 135 -14.64 -11.30 20.91
C LEU A 135 -15.76 -12.36 20.89
N PRO A 136 -16.06 -13.03 22.02
CA PRO A 136 -17.17 -13.96 22.07
C PRO A 136 -18.48 -13.33 21.55
N GLY A 137 -19.04 -13.93 20.50
CA GLY A 137 -20.25 -13.44 19.84
C GLY A 137 -20.04 -12.42 18.71
N GLU A 138 -18.83 -11.93 18.50
CA GLU A 138 -18.51 -11.08 17.34
C GLU A 138 -18.28 -11.89 16.08
N THR A 139 -18.73 -11.33 14.96
CA THR A 139 -18.39 -11.78 13.60
C THR A 139 -17.16 -11.04 13.06
N ALA A 140 -16.59 -11.50 11.94
CA ALA A 140 -15.52 -10.78 11.24
C ALA A 140 -15.94 -9.35 10.85
N MET A 141 -17.22 -9.15 10.51
CA MET A 141 -17.76 -7.83 10.19
C MET A 141 -17.80 -6.91 11.42
N ASP A 142 -18.12 -7.43 12.61
CA ASP A 142 -18.13 -6.63 13.84
C ASP A 142 -16.72 -6.17 14.21
N VAL A 143 -15.71 -7.02 14.03
CA VAL A 143 -14.29 -6.63 14.19
C VAL A 143 -13.91 -5.53 13.20
N ALA A 144 -14.33 -5.68 11.94
CA ALA A 144 -14.07 -4.69 10.90
C ALA A 144 -14.73 -3.34 11.23
N GLU A 145 -15.96 -3.33 11.73
CA GLU A 145 -16.64 -2.09 12.15
C GLU A 145 -15.96 -1.47 13.37
N ARG A 146 -15.56 -2.26 14.37
CA ARG A 146 -14.82 -1.79 15.54
C ARG A 146 -13.47 -1.15 15.14
N ALA A 147 -12.74 -1.75 14.22
CA ALA A 147 -11.51 -1.18 13.67
C ALA A 147 -11.77 0.12 12.88
N ALA A 148 -12.86 0.18 12.12
CA ALA A 148 -13.26 1.39 11.40
C ALA A 148 -13.62 2.55 12.34
N GLN A 149 -14.25 2.28 13.47
CA GLN A 149 -14.52 3.27 14.51
C GLN A 149 -13.22 3.84 15.12
N ARG A 150 -12.19 3.00 15.30
CA ARG A 150 -10.87 3.48 15.74
C ARG A 150 -10.21 4.38 14.68
N LEU A 151 -10.32 4.01 13.41
CA LEU A 151 -9.88 4.87 12.31
C LEU A 151 -10.63 6.20 12.29
N GLU A 152 -11.96 6.19 12.43
CA GLU A 152 -12.77 7.41 12.47
C GLU A 152 -12.37 8.33 13.62
N THR A 153 -12.07 7.79 14.80
CA THR A 153 -11.58 8.57 15.94
C THR A 153 -10.29 9.32 15.61
N VAL A 154 -9.31 8.65 14.98
CA VAL A 154 -8.05 9.27 14.59
C VAL A 154 -8.26 10.33 13.50
N LEU A 155 -9.06 10.02 12.48
CA LEU A 155 -9.36 10.97 11.40
C LEU A 155 -10.12 12.20 11.93
N THR A 156 -11.06 12.03 12.85
CA THR A 156 -11.78 13.15 13.47
C THR A 156 -10.82 14.10 14.18
N ALA A 157 -9.84 13.58 14.88
CA ALA A 157 -8.88 14.40 15.63
C ALA A 157 -7.78 15.02 14.77
N HIS A 158 -7.34 14.32 13.69
CA HIS A 158 -6.07 14.60 13.03
C HIS A 158 -6.13 14.74 11.50
N HIS A 159 -7.31 14.71 10.84
CA HIS A 159 -7.42 14.76 9.37
C HIS A 159 -6.69 15.96 8.75
N ASN A 160 -6.56 17.08 9.47
CA ASN A 160 -5.87 18.28 8.98
C ASN A 160 -4.36 18.09 8.79
N GLU A 161 -3.74 17.05 9.40
CA GLU A 161 -2.33 16.73 9.26
C GLU A 161 -2.10 15.38 8.54
N ILE A 162 -3.17 14.60 8.29
CA ILE A 162 -3.09 13.30 7.63
C ILE A 162 -3.23 13.46 6.11
N ALA A 163 -2.21 12.97 5.39
CA ALA A 163 -2.19 12.94 3.93
C ALA A 163 -2.93 11.71 3.37
N ALA A 164 -2.68 10.54 3.94
CA ALA A 164 -3.25 9.28 3.46
C ALA A 164 -3.38 8.22 4.56
N LEU A 165 -4.32 7.29 4.36
CA LEU A 165 -4.34 5.96 4.95
C LEU A 165 -3.67 4.99 3.96
N ILE A 166 -2.75 4.15 4.43
CA ILE A 166 -2.21 3.03 3.67
C ILE A 166 -2.58 1.71 4.35
N LEU A 167 -2.98 0.72 3.56
CA LEU A 167 -3.38 -0.59 4.07
C LEU A 167 -3.12 -1.70 3.05
N GLU A 168 -3.04 -2.94 3.53
CA GLU A 168 -3.05 -4.16 2.73
C GLU A 168 -4.50 -4.60 2.56
N PRO A 169 -5.04 -4.74 1.32
CA PRO A 169 -6.45 -5.06 1.12
C PRO A 169 -6.77 -6.53 1.43
N LEU A 170 -7.74 -6.77 2.30
CA LEU A 170 -8.31 -8.08 2.71
C LEU A 170 -7.37 -8.99 3.50
N VAL A 171 -6.06 -8.94 3.28
CA VAL A 171 -5.08 -9.83 3.91
C VAL A 171 -3.82 -9.06 4.26
N GLN A 172 -3.44 -9.03 5.53
CA GLN A 172 -2.12 -8.57 5.96
C GLN A 172 -1.14 -9.76 5.91
N GLY A 173 -0.24 -9.75 4.95
CA GLY A 173 0.66 -10.88 4.66
C GLY A 173 1.63 -11.16 5.79
N ALA A 174 2.41 -10.16 6.20
CA ALA A 174 3.44 -10.29 7.24
C ALA A 174 2.86 -10.52 8.65
N ALA A 175 1.58 -10.23 8.86
CA ALA A 175 0.83 -10.56 10.08
C ALA A 175 0.42 -12.05 10.16
N GLY A 176 1.04 -12.93 9.37
CA GLY A 176 0.68 -14.33 9.29
C GLY A 176 -0.64 -14.55 8.55
N MET A 177 -0.82 -13.88 7.42
CA MET A 177 -2.04 -13.92 6.61
C MET A 177 -3.29 -13.55 7.40
N ALA A 178 -3.25 -12.44 8.13
CA ALA A 178 -4.39 -11.93 8.87
C ALA A 178 -5.47 -11.47 7.90
N MET A 179 -6.58 -12.21 7.86
CA MET A 179 -7.71 -11.92 6.97
C MET A 179 -8.76 -11.09 7.69
N TYR A 180 -9.46 -10.24 6.93
CA TYR A 180 -10.51 -9.40 7.47
C TYR A 180 -11.67 -9.19 6.49
N ASP A 181 -12.82 -8.78 7.02
CA ASP A 181 -14.03 -8.55 6.22
C ASP A 181 -13.89 -7.30 5.33
N ALA A 182 -14.35 -7.40 4.08
CA ALA A 182 -14.37 -6.31 3.11
C ALA A 182 -15.16 -5.07 3.59
N HIS A 183 -15.99 -5.23 4.63
CA HIS A 183 -16.68 -4.11 5.28
C HIS A 183 -15.69 -3.02 5.70
N TYR A 184 -14.51 -3.40 6.25
CA TYR A 184 -13.49 -2.44 6.62
C TYR A 184 -13.03 -1.56 5.44
N LEU A 185 -12.82 -2.16 4.26
CA LEU A 185 -12.39 -1.38 3.07
C LEU A 185 -13.45 -0.37 2.65
N ARG A 186 -14.74 -0.76 2.67
CA ARG A 186 -15.85 0.15 2.36
C ARG A 186 -15.91 1.31 3.36
N ARG A 187 -15.77 1.00 4.66
CA ARG A 187 -15.74 2.02 5.72
C ARG A 187 -14.52 2.93 5.59
N ALA A 188 -13.34 2.37 5.34
CA ALA A 188 -12.10 3.13 5.14
C ALA A 188 -12.24 4.10 3.96
N ARG A 189 -12.78 3.64 2.81
CA ARG A 189 -13.04 4.51 1.66
C ARG A 189 -14.00 5.66 2.02
N SER A 190 -15.14 5.34 2.62
CA SER A 190 -16.13 6.35 3.05
C SER A 190 -15.55 7.36 4.05
N LEU A 191 -14.74 6.91 5.00
CA LEU A 191 -14.09 7.79 5.97
C LEU A 191 -13.02 8.67 5.31
N CYS A 192 -12.19 8.10 4.43
CA CYS A 192 -11.19 8.87 3.71
C CYS A 192 -11.83 9.96 2.84
N ASP A 193 -12.95 9.66 2.18
CA ASP A 193 -13.72 10.66 1.41
C ASP A 193 -14.30 11.76 2.32
N LYS A 194 -14.93 11.36 3.44
CA LYS A 194 -15.51 12.28 4.43
C LYS A 194 -14.48 13.28 4.98
N PHE A 195 -13.27 12.82 5.25
CA PHE A 195 -12.21 13.62 5.88
C PHE A 195 -11.18 14.18 4.88
N CYS A 196 -11.40 14.04 3.57
CA CYS A 196 -10.46 14.47 2.53
C CYS A 196 -9.04 13.94 2.78
N VAL A 197 -8.90 12.62 2.92
CA VAL A 197 -7.65 11.88 3.09
C VAL A 197 -7.53 10.87 1.94
N HIS A 198 -6.34 10.69 1.39
CA HIS A 198 -6.13 9.66 0.36
C HIS A 198 -6.22 8.24 0.94
N LEU A 199 -6.59 7.25 0.10
CA LEU A 199 -6.59 5.83 0.40
C LEU A 199 -5.85 5.10 -0.70
#